data_800758ed9b90edabec07819331601a50
#
_entry.id   800758ed9b90edabec07819331601a50
#
_cell.length_a   1.000
_cell.length_b   1.000
_cell.length_c   1.000
_cell.angle_alpha   90.00
_cell.angle_beta   90.00
_cell.angle_gamma   90.00
#
_symmetry.space_group_name_H-M   'P 1'
#
loop_
_entity.id
_entity.type
_entity.pdbx_description
1 polymer ?
#
loop_
_entity_poly.entity_id
_entity_poly.type
_entity_poly.pdbx_seq_one_letter_code
_entity_poly.pdbx_strand_id
1 'polypeptide(L)'
;MLKKILVFAIPVVIAAAGIYLYFAYGRSAARSTEVVNFIRDPASRPDLRIVAGNRCGDAPFIYPTNGLIGYIWDDSFRPGHRHAGLDIFAGTEVGVTAVVAAYPGYLTRQPDWISTVIIRVPKDPLDPSRQIWVYYTHMADPNGNSFISSEFPAGTEEVFVEAGTLLGYQGNYSGDPNNPVGVHLHISIVKDDGLGKFKNELEIENTYDPTPYFGLPLNANENPDTIPTCN
;
A
#
# COMPACT_ATOMS: atom_id res chain seq x y z
N MET A 1 -10.51 22.28 -49.33
CA MET A 1 -10.07 21.04 -48.69
C MET A 1 -9.66 21.22 -47.24
N LEU A 2 -8.88 22.23 -46.88
CA LEU A 2 -8.39 22.45 -45.51
C LEU A 2 -9.48 22.58 -44.44
N LYS A 3 -10.58 23.32 -44.71
CA LYS A 3 -11.71 23.48 -43.77
C LYS A 3 -12.44 22.18 -43.46
N LYS A 4 -12.53 21.23 -44.40
CA LYS A 4 -13.18 19.93 -44.15
C LYS A 4 -12.29 18.99 -43.29
N ILE A 5 -10.97 19.08 -43.45
CA ILE A 5 -10.00 18.33 -42.65
C ILE A 5 -10.03 18.80 -41.16
N LEU A 6 -10.15 20.14 -40.95
CA LEU A 6 -10.21 20.69 -39.61
C LEU A 6 -11.49 20.25 -38.85
N VAL A 7 -12.63 20.14 -39.55
CA VAL A 7 -13.94 19.75 -38.96
C VAL A 7 -13.91 18.30 -38.47
N PHE A 8 -13.16 17.40 -39.07
CA PHE A 8 -13.00 16.01 -38.64
C PHE A 8 -11.85 15.80 -37.63
N ALA A 9 -10.82 16.64 -37.66
CA ALA A 9 -9.69 16.52 -36.76
C ALA A 9 -10.01 16.94 -35.31
N ILE A 10 -10.84 17.98 -35.14
CA ILE A 10 -11.20 18.50 -33.80
C ILE A 10 -11.94 17.45 -32.95
N PRO A 11 -13.01 16.76 -33.40
CA PRO A 11 -13.68 15.75 -32.60
C PRO A 11 -12.78 14.54 -32.31
N VAL A 12 -11.88 14.17 -33.18
CA VAL A 12 -10.92 13.08 -32.96
C VAL A 12 -9.92 13.45 -31.85
N VAL A 13 -9.40 14.69 -31.87
CA VAL A 13 -8.50 15.19 -30.81
C VAL A 13 -9.21 15.28 -29.47
N ILE A 14 -10.46 15.76 -29.45
CA ILE A 14 -11.29 15.84 -28.23
C ILE A 14 -11.58 14.43 -27.68
N ALA A 15 -11.92 13.47 -28.53
CA ALA A 15 -12.14 12.08 -28.14
C ALA A 15 -10.86 11.43 -27.59
N ALA A 16 -9.72 11.63 -28.25
CA ALA A 16 -8.42 11.13 -27.80
C ALA A 16 -8.01 11.75 -26.46
N ALA A 17 -8.22 13.07 -26.29
CA ALA A 17 -7.96 13.76 -25.02
C ALA A 17 -8.92 13.26 -23.91
N GLY A 18 -10.20 13.05 -24.22
CA GLY A 18 -11.18 12.48 -23.28
C GLY A 18 -10.83 11.06 -22.84
N ILE A 19 -10.41 10.22 -23.78
CA ILE A 19 -9.92 8.86 -23.51
C ILE A 19 -8.64 8.91 -22.65
N TYR A 20 -7.70 9.77 -23.00
CA TYR A 20 -6.47 9.96 -22.22
C TYR A 20 -6.79 10.42 -20.78
N LEU A 21 -7.67 11.42 -20.61
CA LEU A 21 -8.09 11.92 -19.30
C LEU A 21 -8.83 10.84 -18.49
N TYR A 22 -9.67 10.03 -19.15
CA TYR A 22 -10.33 8.90 -18.50
C TYR A 22 -9.32 7.86 -17.99
N PHE A 23 -8.35 7.46 -18.82
CA PHE A 23 -7.32 6.51 -18.39
C PHE A 23 -6.32 7.09 -17.38
N ALA A 24 -6.04 8.40 -17.45
CA ALA A 24 -5.12 9.07 -16.54
C ALA A 24 -5.73 9.42 -15.18
N TYR A 25 -7.05 9.67 -15.11
CA TYR A 25 -7.70 10.21 -13.91
C TYR A 25 -8.96 9.43 -13.51
N GLY A 26 -9.63 8.77 -14.41
CA GLY A 26 -10.93 8.14 -14.16
C GLY A 26 -10.85 6.84 -13.35
N ARG A 27 -9.78 6.08 -13.53
CA ARG A 27 -9.60 4.78 -12.84
C ARG A 27 -9.41 4.95 -11.32
N SER A 28 -8.65 5.96 -10.92
CA SER A 28 -8.40 6.27 -9.52
C SER A 28 -9.63 6.91 -8.81
N ALA A 29 -10.52 7.56 -9.56
CA ALA A 29 -11.65 8.30 -8.99
C ALA A 29 -12.69 7.39 -8.33
N ALA A 30 -12.99 6.21 -8.90
CA ALA A 30 -13.95 5.26 -8.33
C ALA A 30 -13.45 4.72 -7.00
N ARG A 31 -12.19 4.26 -6.95
CA ARG A 31 -11.55 3.74 -5.73
C ARG A 31 -11.41 4.82 -4.66
N SER A 32 -10.98 6.02 -5.03
CA SER A 32 -10.89 7.16 -4.10
C SER A 32 -12.24 7.52 -3.48
N THR A 33 -13.33 7.43 -4.25
CA THR A 33 -14.69 7.65 -3.74
C THR A 33 -15.07 6.61 -2.69
N GLU A 34 -14.80 5.33 -2.94
CA GLU A 34 -15.07 4.26 -1.99
C GLU A 34 -14.21 4.40 -0.71
N VAL A 35 -12.93 4.78 -0.83
CA VAL A 35 -12.07 5.08 0.33
C VAL A 35 -12.65 6.22 1.18
N VAL A 36 -13.07 7.32 0.56
CA VAL A 36 -13.66 8.46 1.27
C VAL A 36 -14.99 8.06 1.95
N ASN A 37 -15.85 7.30 1.27
CA ASN A 37 -17.10 6.81 1.84
C ASN A 37 -16.84 5.88 3.03
N PHE A 38 -15.88 4.97 2.89
CA PHE A 38 -15.50 4.06 3.98
C PHE A 38 -14.93 4.81 5.19
N ILE A 39 -14.06 5.81 4.99
CA ILE A 39 -13.51 6.62 6.09
C ILE A 39 -14.62 7.38 6.83
N ARG A 40 -15.64 7.88 6.12
CA ARG A 40 -16.79 8.59 6.72
C ARG A 40 -17.71 7.69 7.52
N ASP A 41 -17.94 6.49 7.05
CA ASP A 41 -18.79 5.49 7.71
C ASP A 41 -18.25 4.06 7.50
N PRO A 42 -17.24 3.66 8.29
CA PRO A 42 -16.63 2.33 8.16
C PRO A 42 -17.63 1.18 8.44
N ALA A 43 -18.71 1.46 9.17
CA ALA A 43 -19.71 0.45 9.51
C ALA A 43 -20.68 0.16 8.35
N SER A 44 -20.81 1.06 7.38
CA SER A 44 -21.71 0.89 6.22
C SER A 44 -21.21 -0.15 5.21
N ARG A 45 -19.90 -0.47 5.21
CA ARG A 45 -19.29 -1.38 4.23
C ARG A 45 -18.46 -2.49 4.91
N PRO A 46 -19.10 -3.33 5.75
CA PRO A 46 -18.39 -4.45 6.40
C PRO A 46 -17.88 -5.49 5.40
N ASP A 47 -18.53 -5.59 4.24
CA ASP A 47 -18.21 -6.47 3.11
C ASP A 47 -16.85 -6.15 2.45
N LEU A 48 -16.36 -4.92 2.59
CA LEU A 48 -15.09 -4.47 2.00
C LEU A 48 -13.91 -4.56 2.96
N ARG A 49 -14.14 -5.00 4.20
CA ARG A 49 -13.09 -5.01 5.23
C ARG A 49 -12.28 -6.30 5.22
N ILE A 50 -10.97 -6.15 5.22
CA ILE A 50 -10.05 -7.21 5.64
C ILE A 50 -9.83 -7.16 7.16
N VAL A 51 -9.48 -8.31 7.74
CA VAL A 51 -9.25 -8.46 9.19
C VAL A 51 -7.81 -8.91 9.43
N ALA A 52 -7.08 -8.19 10.27
CA ALA A 52 -5.71 -8.51 10.65
C ALA A 52 -5.59 -9.96 11.13
N GLY A 53 -4.53 -10.64 10.70
CA GLY A 53 -4.29 -12.04 11.03
C GLY A 53 -5.01 -13.05 10.12
N ASN A 54 -6.05 -12.66 9.38
CA ASN A 54 -6.68 -13.52 8.38
C ASN A 54 -5.82 -13.58 7.11
N ARG A 55 -6.09 -14.60 6.28
CA ARG A 55 -5.49 -14.73 4.94
C ARG A 55 -6.55 -15.13 3.92
N CYS A 56 -6.32 -14.83 2.66
CA CYS A 56 -7.19 -15.22 1.58
C CYS A 56 -6.72 -16.55 0.98
N GLY A 57 -7.55 -17.56 1.09
CA GLY A 57 -7.19 -18.91 0.60
C GLY A 57 -5.86 -19.41 1.15
N ASP A 58 -5.02 -19.95 0.27
CA ASP A 58 -3.69 -20.48 0.60
C ASP A 58 -2.56 -19.45 0.46
N ALA A 59 -2.90 -18.15 0.40
CA ALA A 59 -1.91 -17.09 0.29
C ALA A 59 -0.89 -17.14 1.45
N PRO A 60 0.42 -16.92 1.19
CA PRO A 60 1.43 -17.04 2.23
C PRO A 60 1.33 -15.96 3.31
N PHE A 61 0.89 -14.75 2.96
CA PHE A 61 0.81 -13.61 3.89
C PHE A 61 -0.57 -13.51 4.55
N ILE A 62 -0.57 -13.17 5.83
CA ILE A 62 -1.78 -12.71 6.53
C ILE A 62 -1.99 -11.22 6.29
N TYR A 63 -3.22 -10.73 6.45
CA TYR A 63 -3.48 -9.29 6.40
C TYR A 63 -2.83 -8.58 7.59
N PRO A 64 -2.07 -7.49 7.34
CA PRO A 64 -1.27 -6.83 8.36
C PRO A 64 -2.08 -5.92 9.29
N THR A 65 -3.31 -5.57 8.90
CA THR A 65 -4.15 -4.63 9.65
C THR A 65 -5.62 -4.79 9.28
N ASN A 66 -6.51 -4.21 10.09
CA ASN A 66 -7.93 -4.12 9.76
C ASN A 66 -8.17 -2.93 8.82
N GLY A 67 -9.09 -3.08 7.87
CA GLY A 67 -9.52 -1.96 7.05
C GLY A 67 -9.95 -2.33 5.64
N LEU A 68 -10.08 -1.32 4.80
CA LEU A 68 -10.36 -1.40 3.37
C LEU A 68 -9.05 -1.21 2.61
N ILE A 69 -8.75 -2.09 1.64
CA ILE A 69 -7.62 -1.89 0.71
C ILE A 69 -8.05 -0.85 -0.32
N GLY A 70 -7.58 0.38 -0.15
CA GLY A 70 -8.01 1.53 -0.95
C GLY A 70 -7.18 1.73 -2.20
N TYR A 71 -5.85 1.80 -2.07
CA TYR A 71 -4.94 1.90 -3.21
C TYR A 71 -4.10 0.62 -3.30
N ILE A 72 -3.92 0.16 -4.53
CA ILE A 72 -3.25 -1.10 -4.85
C ILE A 72 -1.98 -0.85 -5.67
N TRP A 73 -1.21 -1.89 -5.87
CA TRP A 73 0.05 -1.82 -6.62
C TRP A 73 -0.18 -1.38 -8.08
N ASP A 74 0.69 -0.49 -8.57
CA ASP A 74 0.62 0.16 -9.88
C ASP A 74 -0.61 1.08 -10.09
N ASP A 75 -1.31 1.42 -8.99
CA ASP A 75 -2.37 2.42 -9.03
C ASP A 75 -1.77 3.83 -9.19
N SER A 76 -2.58 4.76 -9.69
CA SER A 76 -2.16 6.13 -9.86
C SER A 76 -3.27 7.09 -9.47
N PHE A 77 -3.05 7.85 -8.42
CA PHE A 77 -3.95 8.93 -8.01
C PHE A 77 -3.49 10.31 -8.53
N ARG A 78 -2.39 10.37 -9.29
CA ARG A 78 -1.88 11.57 -9.97
C ARG A 78 -1.00 11.19 -11.17
N PRO A 79 -0.90 12.07 -12.21
CA PRO A 79 -0.03 11.82 -13.35
C PRO A 79 1.43 11.57 -12.96
N GLY A 80 2.04 10.55 -13.57
CA GLY A 80 3.44 10.19 -13.36
C GLY A 80 3.74 9.50 -12.03
N HIS A 81 2.72 9.22 -11.20
CA HIS A 81 2.86 8.42 -9.98
C HIS A 81 2.40 6.98 -10.26
N ARG A 82 3.16 6.03 -9.73
CA ARG A 82 2.82 4.61 -9.71
C ARG A 82 2.98 4.12 -8.27
N HIS A 83 1.89 3.64 -7.68
CA HIS A 83 1.87 3.21 -6.29
C HIS A 83 2.65 1.89 -6.11
N ALA A 84 3.64 1.90 -5.23
CA ALA A 84 4.58 0.80 -5.10
C ALA A 84 4.16 -0.27 -4.05
N GLY A 85 2.94 -0.19 -3.53
CA GLY A 85 2.44 -1.10 -2.47
C GLY A 85 0.93 -1.09 -2.36
N LEU A 86 0.44 -1.26 -1.14
CA LEU A 86 -0.97 -1.24 -0.77
C LEU A 86 -1.20 -0.20 0.32
N ASP A 87 -2.28 0.58 0.19
CA ASP A 87 -2.78 1.45 1.25
C ASP A 87 -4.05 0.85 1.85
N ILE A 88 -4.01 0.59 3.16
CA ILE A 88 -5.11 -0.05 3.90
C ILE A 88 -5.64 0.93 4.93
N PHE A 89 -6.87 1.38 4.74
CA PHE A 89 -7.55 2.39 5.54
C PHE A 89 -8.47 1.74 6.57
N ALA A 90 -8.24 1.97 7.86
CA ALA A 90 -9.11 1.45 8.91
C ALA A 90 -10.38 2.28 9.13
N GLY A 91 -10.37 3.56 8.76
CA GLY A 91 -11.44 4.51 9.06
C GLY A 91 -11.51 4.85 10.56
N THR A 92 -10.38 4.81 11.26
CA THR A 92 -10.24 5.16 12.68
C THR A 92 -9.32 6.36 12.85
N GLU A 93 -9.25 6.90 14.07
CA GLU A 93 -8.23 7.89 14.44
C GLU A 93 -6.82 7.28 14.41
N VAL A 94 -5.80 8.16 14.38
CA VAL A 94 -4.40 7.76 14.45
C VAL A 94 -4.09 6.99 15.74
N GLY A 95 -3.21 6.01 15.66
CA GLY A 95 -2.76 5.24 16.82
C GLY A 95 -3.79 4.24 17.37
N VAL A 96 -4.90 3.98 16.67
CA VAL A 96 -5.99 3.09 17.16
C VAL A 96 -5.92 1.70 16.54
N THR A 97 -5.80 1.60 15.22
CA THR A 97 -5.84 0.31 14.51
C THR A 97 -4.47 -0.32 14.45
N ALA A 98 -4.36 -1.53 15.01
CA ALA A 98 -3.10 -2.28 15.07
C ALA A 98 -2.57 -2.66 13.69
N VAL A 99 -1.24 -2.66 13.58
CA VAL A 99 -0.46 -3.16 12.45
C VAL A 99 0.38 -4.32 12.94
N VAL A 100 0.29 -5.46 12.24
CA VAL A 100 1.02 -6.69 12.59
C VAL A 100 1.91 -7.14 11.43
N ALA A 101 2.93 -7.94 11.71
CA ALA A 101 3.77 -8.56 10.70
C ALA A 101 2.95 -9.50 9.81
N ALA A 102 2.97 -9.28 8.49
CA ALA A 102 2.22 -10.10 7.53
C ALA A 102 2.86 -11.49 7.31
N TYR A 103 4.16 -11.61 7.56
CA TYR A 103 4.93 -12.84 7.39
C TYR A 103 6.11 -12.84 8.37
N PRO A 104 6.61 -14.01 8.83
CA PRO A 104 7.74 -14.07 9.74
C PRO A 104 9.04 -13.62 9.07
N GLY A 105 9.91 -12.98 9.85
CA GLY A 105 11.21 -12.51 9.36
C GLY A 105 11.98 -11.71 10.40
N TYR A 106 12.96 -10.95 9.96
CA TYR A 106 13.85 -10.19 10.80
C TYR A 106 13.56 -8.69 10.65
N LEU A 107 13.05 -8.08 11.71
CA LEU A 107 12.64 -6.69 11.74
C LEU A 107 13.83 -5.77 11.97
N THR A 108 13.88 -4.70 11.19
CA THR A 108 14.77 -3.55 11.37
C THR A 108 13.96 -2.27 11.42
N ARG A 109 14.30 -1.38 12.36
CA ARG A 109 13.89 0.01 12.41
C ARG A 109 15.13 0.88 12.45
N GLN A 110 15.42 1.61 11.38
CA GLN A 110 16.60 2.48 11.33
C GLN A 110 16.52 3.60 12.38
N PRO A 111 17.65 4.15 12.86
CA PRO A 111 17.66 5.13 13.94
C PRO A 111 16.87 6.41 13.67
N ASP A 112 16.74 6.80 12.40
CA ASP A 112 16.02 7.98 11.92
C ASP A 112 14.58 7.70 11.48
N TRP A 113 14.14 6.43 11.52
CA TRP A 113 12.79 6.06 11.11
C TRP A 113 11.75 6.32 12.20
N ILE A 114 10.90 7.30 11.95
CA ILE A 114 9.84 7.73 12.86
C ILE A 114 8.61 6.81 12.75
N SER A 115 8.18 6.51 11.51
CA SER A 115 6.90 5.85 11.22
C SER A 115 7.04 4.51 10.52
N THR A 116 8.26 3.98 10.40
CA THR A 116 8.60 2.91 9.46
C THR A 116 9.33 1.77 10.16
N VAL A 117 9.00 0.54 9.77
CA VAL A 117 9.80 -0.66 10.00
C VAL A 117 9.87 -1.48 8.72
N ILE A 118 10.89 -2.31 8.58
CA ILE A 118 11.03 -3.26 7.48
C ILE A 118 11.37 -4.65 8.02
N ILE A 119 10.80 -5.68 7.40
CA ILE A 119 11.02 -7.08 7.77
C ILE A 119 11.74 -7.78 6.62
N ARG A 120 12.94 -8.25 6.87
CA ARG A 120 13.69 -9.10 5.96
C ARG A 120 13.15 -10.54 6.02
N VAL A 121 12.75 -11.07 4.87
CA VAL A 121 12.31 -12.46 4.69
C VAL A 121 13.39 -13.18 3.89
N PRO A 122 14.25 -13.98 4.54
CA PRO A 122 15.43 -14.60 3.89
C PRO A 122 15.09 -15.56 2.76
N LYS A 123 13.89 -16.14 2.80
CA LYS A 123 13.36 -17.03 1.76
C LYS A 123 11.96 -16.58 1.42
N ASP A 124 11.79 -16.00 0.24
CA ASP A 124 10.49 -15.64 -0.30
C ASP A 124 9.60 -16.89 -0.40
N PRO A 125 8.38 -16.89 0.18
CA PRO A 125 7.49 -18.05 0.12
C PRO A 125 7.07 -18.43 -1.30
N LEU A 126 7.18 -17.52 -2.27
CA LEU A 126 6.85 -17.79 -3.68
C LEU A 126 8.06 -18.25 -4.49
N ASP A 127 9.26 -17.88 -4.06
CA ASP A 127 10.52 -18.26 -4.69
C ASP A 127 11.63 -18.35 -3.64
N PRO A 128 11.84 -19.51 -3.00
CA PRO A 128 12.82 -19.67 -1.93
C PRO A 128 14.29 -19.41 -2.32
N SER A 129 14.58 -19.21 -3.60
CA SER A 129 15.92 -18.85 -4.09
C SER A 129 16.29 -17.40 -3.89
N ARG A 130 15.32 -16.55 -3.52
CA ARG A 130 15.51 -15.12 -3.32
C ARG A 130 15.09 -14.65 -1.93
N GLN A 131 15.63 -13.52 -1.52
CA GLN A 131 15.23 -12.74 -0.34
C GLN A 131 14.30 -11.62 -0.77
N ILE A 132 13.35 -11.27 0.10
CA ILE A 132 12.47 -10.11 -0.04
C ILE A 132 12.44 -9.32 1.27
N TRP A 133 11.90 -8.11 1.18
CA TRP A 133 11.70 -7.21 2.30
C TRP A 133 10.26 -6.75 2.35
N VAL A 134 9.64 -6.75 3.52
CA VAL A 134 8.26 -6.24 3.70
C VAL A 134 8.36 -4.94 4.48
N TYR A 135 7.98 -3.85 3.82
CA TYR A 135 8.08 -2.49 4.32
C TYR A 135 6.72 -2.01 4.83
N TYR A 136 6.70 -1.40 6.00
CA TYR A 136 5.50 -0.88 6.67
C TYR A 136 5.75 0.57 7.05
N THR A 137 4.83 1.50 6.69
CA THR A 137 5.02 2.91 7.02
C THR A 137 3.72 3.64 7.36
N HIS A 138 3.84 4.93 7.68
CA HIS A 138 2.84 5.85 8.20
C HIS A 138 2.44 5.61 9.67
N MET A 139 3.16 4.80 10.44
CA MET A 139 2.90 4.53 11.86
C MET A 139 3.39 5.64 12.79
N ALA A 140 2.97 6.89 12.53
CA ALA A 140 3.19 8.05 13.40
C ALA A 140 2.13 9.12 13.15
N ASP A 141 2.01 10.11 14.06
CA ASP A 141 1.20 11.30 13.84
C ASP A 141 1.94 12.36 12.99
N PRO A 142 1.28 13.47 12.55
CA PRO A 142 1.92 14.49 11.75
C PRO A 142 3.09 15.20 12.46
N ASN A 143 3.14 15.20 13.78
CA ASN A 143 4.19 15.82 14.57
C ASN A 143 5.41 14.90 14.78
N GLY A 144 5.37 13.66 14.23
CA GLY A 144 6.44 12.68 14.37
C GLY A 144 6.40 11.87 15.66
N ASN A 145 5.26 11.87 16.41
CA ASN A 145 5.09 10.94 17.52
C ASN A 145 4.84 9.54 16.95
N SER A 146 5.79 8.65 17.17
CA SER A 146 5.77 7.29 16.64
C SER A 146 4.71 6.42 17.33
N PHE A 147 3.98 5.63 16.53
CA PHE A 147 3.08 4.58 16.97
C PHE A 147 3.66 3.17 16.80
N ILE A 148 4.94 3.06 16.46
CA ILE A 148 5.65 1.77 16.44
C ILE A 148 5.74 1.25 17.87
N SER A 149 5.52 -0.07 18.04
CA SER A 149 5.62 -0.74 19.35
C SER A 149 6.93 -0.41 20.05
N SER A 150 6.86 -0.18 21.37
CA SER A 150 8.04 0.06 22.20
C SER A 150 9.01 -1.13 22.25
N GLU A 151 8.59 -2.31 21.78
CA GLU A 151 9.45 -3.48 21.60
C GLU A 151 10.48 -3.27 20.48
N PHE A 152 10.22 -2.31 19.55
CA PHE A 152 11.08 -1.98 18.43
C PHE A 152 11.51 -0.51 18.48
N PRO A 153 12.37 -0.10 19.44
CA PRO A 153 12.88 1.26 19.50
C PRO A 153 13.70 1.61 18.25
N ALA A 154 13.89 2.92 18.00
CA ALA A 154 14.76 3.38 16.91
C ALA A 154 16.16 2.76 17.04
N GLY A 155 16.70 2.23 15.94
CA GLY A 155 17.95 1.47 15.93
C GLY A 155 17.78 -0.03 16.21
N THR A 156 16.55 -0.56 16.27
CA THR A 156 16.33 -2.02 16.28
C THR A 156 16.85 -2.64 14.99
N GLU A 157 17.64 -3.71 15.10
CA GLU A 157 18.28 -4.36 13.95
C GLU A 157 18.10 -5.88 14.02
N GLU A 158 17.56 -6.47 12.96
CA GLU A 158 17.46 -7.92 12.72
C GLU A 158 16.80 -8.73 13.87
N VAL A 159 15.77 -8.18 14.52
CA VAL A 159 15.00 -8.90 15.53
C VAL A 159 13.98 -9.81 14.86
N PHE A 160 14.03 -11.10 15.14
CA PHE A 160 13.07 -12.05 14.57
C PHE A 160 11.65 -11.80 15.11
N VAL A 161 10.68 -11.78 14.21
CA VAL A 161 9.26 -11.64 14.51
C VAL A 161 8.46 -12.72 13.79
N GLU A 162 7.44 -13.24 14.45
CA GLU A 162 6.46 -14.14 13.85
C GLU A 162 5.38 -13.36 13.09
N ALA A 163 4.69 -14.02 12.15
CA ALA A 163 3.47 -13.46 11.56
C ALA A 163 2.45 -13.17 12.68
N GLY A 164 1.81 -11.98 12.63
CA GLY A 164 0.89 -11.53 13.67
C GLY A 164 1.54 -10.77 14.83
N THR A 165 2.87 -10.67 14.91
CA THR A 165 3.56 -9.83 15.90
C THR A 165 3.13 -8.37 15.73
N LEU A 166 2.74 -7.69 16.82
CA LEU A 166 2.36 -6.28 16.82
C LEU A 166 3.56 -5.40 16.47
N LEU A 167 3.48 -4.69 15.35
CA LEU A 167 4.51 -3.74 14.91
C LEU A 167 4.23 -2.32 15.40
N GLY A 168 2.96 -1.95 15.52
CA GLY A 168 2.53 -0.61 15.89
C GLY A 168 1.06 -0.37 15.52
N TYR A 169 0.74 0.88 15.19
CA TYR A 169 -0.62 1.29 14.87
C TYR A 169 -0.63 2.22 13.66
N GLN A 170 -1.74 2.22 12.89
CA GLN A 170 -1.92 3.11 11.75
C GLN A 170 -1.82 4.58 12.17
N GLY A 171 -1.16 5.37 11.37
CA GLY A 171 -1.01 6.81 11.53
C GLY A 171 -1.20 7.54 10.22
N ASN A 172 -0.70 8.77 10.16
CA ASN A 172 -0.85 9.63 8.98
C ASN A 172 0.40 10.49 8.70
N TYR A 173 1.56 10.05 9.16
CA TYR A 173 2.84 10.73 8.95
C TYR A 173 3.29 10.60 7.50
N SER A 174 3.52 11.75 6.83
CA SER A 174 3.99 11.82 5.43
C SER A 174 5.47 12.22 5.30
N GLY A 175 6.12 12.55 6.43
CA GLY A 175 7.42 13.23 6.42
C GLY A 175 7.30 14.76 6.47
N ASP A 176 6.11 15.32 6.22
CA ASP A 176 5.81 16.76 6.31
C ASP A 176 4.62 17.01 7.24
N PRO A 177 4.82 17.66 8.41
CA PRO A 177 3.73 17.95 9.36
C PRO A 177 2.59 18.80 8.78
N ASN A 178 2.88 19.60 7.75
CA ASN A 178 1.90 20.49 7.12
C ASN A 178 1.08 19.80 6.01
N ASN A 179 1.46 18.58 5.65
CA ASN A 179 0.80 17.83 4.58
C ASN A 179 0.61 16.36 4.98
N PRO A 180 -0.13 16.07 6.07
CA PRO A 180 -0.36 14.69 6.49
C PRO A 180 -1.15 13.91 5.43
N VAL A 181 -0.91 12.60 5.35
CA VAL A 181 -1.74 11.69 4.56
C VAL A 181 -3.03 11.31 5.33
N GLY A 182 -3.98 10.64 4.69
CA GLY A 182 -5.08 9.98 5.39
C GLY A 182 -4.56 8.89 6.35
N VAL A 183 -5.31 8.58 7.41
CA VAL A 183 -4.93 7.50 8.34
C VAL A 183 -4.99 6.16 7.62
N HIS A 184 -3.83 5.51 7.44
CA HIS A 184 -3.72 4.21 6.78
C HIS A 184 -2.39 3.52 7.10
N LEU A 185 -2.30 2.25 6.75
CA LEU A 185 -1.03 1.54 6.60
C LEU A 185 -0.65 1.51 5.12
N HIS A 186 0.55 1.96 4.77
CA HIS A 186 1.19 1.59 3.51
C HIS A 186 2.09 0.38 3.74
N ILE A 187 1.93 -0.66 2.91
CA ILE A 187 2.77 -1.87 2.92
C ILE A 187 3.25 -2.19 1.51
N SER A 188 4.54 -2.50 1.36
CA SER A 188 5.11 -2.94 0.07
C SER A 188 6.06 -4.13 0.25
N ILE A 189 6.21 -4.91 -0.83
CA ILE A 189 7.14 -6.04 -0.91
C ILE A 189 8.32 -5.62 -1.77
N VAL A 190 9.43 -5.32 -1.12
CA VAL A 190 10.60 -4.68 -1.73
C VAL A 190 11.63 -5.72 -2.15
N LYS A 191 12.25 -5.49 -3.29
CA LYS A 191 13.31 -6.34 -3.83
C LYS A 191 14.61 -6.16 -3.06
N ASP A 192 15.35 -7.25 -2.92
CA ASP A 192 16.75 -7.23 -2.48
C ASP A 192 17.66 -6.70 -3.59
N ASP A 193 18.73 -6.01 -3.23
CA ASP A 193 19.73 -5.47 -4.17
C ASP A 193 20.74 -6.53 -4.64
N GLY A 194 20.65 -7.75 -4.11
CA GLY A 194 21.58 -8.86 -4.34
C GLY A 194 22.78 -8.85 -3.38
N LEU A 195 22.86 -7.87 -2.47
CA LEU A 195 23.90 -7.73 -1.45
C LEU A 195 23.32 -7.80 -0.03
N GLY A 196 22.03 -8.16 0.10
CA GLY A 196 21.36 -8.29 1.38
C GLY A 196 20.76 -6.99 1.91
N LYS A 197 20.50 -6.00 1.04
CA LYS A 197 19.84 -4.75 1.39
C LYS A 197 18.56 -4.55 0.55
N PHE A 198 17.60 -3.88 1.13
CA PHE A 198 16.39 -3.49 0.40
C PHE A 198 16.69 -2.35 -0.59
N LYS A 199 16.00 -2.39 -1.74
CA LYS A 199 16.02 -1.30 -2.71
C LYS A 199 15.10 -0.15 -2.28
N ASN A 200 15.16 0.97 -3.01
CA ASN A 200 14.27 2.11 -2.79
C ASN A 200 12.80 1.71 -3.08
N GLU A 201 11.98 1.66 -2.04
CA GLU A 201 10.58 1.24 -2.07
C GLU A 201 9.65 2.26 -2.76
N LEU A 202 10.11 3.49 -2.97
CA LEU A 202 9.35 4.53 -3.69
C LEU A 202 9.32 4.32 -5.20
N GLU A 203 10.17 3.43 -5.70
CA GLU A 203 10.25 3.09 -7.11
C GLU A 203 9.55 1.74 -7.34
N ILE A 204 8.47 1.75 -8.12
CA ILE A 204 7.67 0.53 -8.36
C ILE A 204 8.49 -0.62 -8.94
N GLU A 205 9.50 -0.32 -9.75
CA GLU A 205 10.42 -1.30 -10.34
C GLU A 205 11.23 -2.05 -9.27
N ASN A 206 11.34 -1.49 -8.07
CA ASN A 206 12.01 -2.08 -6.91
C ASN A 206 11.06 -2.87 -6.00
N THR A 207 9.78 -2.95 -6.34
CA THR A 207 8.79 -3.72 -5.58
C THR A 207 8.24 -4.89 -6.38
N TYR A 208 7.62 -5.84 -5.69
CA TYR A 208 6.89 -6.94 -6.30
C TYR A 208 5.39 -6.67 -6.23
N ASP A 209 4.66 -7.16 -7.24
CA ASP A 209 3.21 -7.24 -7.22
C ASP A 209 2.75 -8.04 -6.00
N PRO A 210 1.94 -7.46 -5.10
CA PRO A 210 1.50 -8.14 -3.88
C PRO A 210 0.40 -9.17 -4.10
N THR A 211 -0.19 -9.25 -5.30
CA THR A 211 -1.29 -10.18 -5.66
C THR A 211 -1.02 -11.61 -5.20
N PRO A 212 0.09 -12.27 -5.56
CA PRO A 212 0.31 -13.66 -5.20
C PRO A 212 0.63 -13.87 -3.70
N TYR A 213 1.07 -12.82 -3.00
CA TYR A 213 1.39 -12.90 -1.58
C TYR A 213 0.15 -12.85 -0.70
N PHE A 214 -0.88 -12.08 -1.09
CA PHE A 214 -2.11 -11.91 -0.33
C PHE A 214 -3.31 -12.66 -0.91
N GLY A 215 -3.19 -13.22 -2.13
CA GLY A 215 -4.27 -13.98 -2.78
C GLY A 215 -5.46 -13.13 -3.24
N LEU A 216 -5.24 -11.83 -3.45
CA LEU A 216 -6.24 -10.85 -3.89
C LEU A 216 -5.79 -10.17 -5.20
N PRO A 217 -6.72 -9.66 -6.03
CA PRO A 217 -6.36 -8.90 -7.24
C PRO A 217 -5.84 -7.49 -6.87
N LEU A 218 -4.57 -7.39 -6.53
CA LEU A 218 -3.92 -6.20 -5.95
C LEU A 218 -3.07 -5.41 -6.95
N ASN A 219 -3.16 -5.73 -8.24
CA ASN A 219 -2.49 -5.02 -9.33
C ASN A 219 -3.51 -4.19 -10.11
N ALA A 220 -3.30 -2.88 -10.20
CA ALA A 220 -4.22 -1.97 -10.88
C ALA A 220 -4.36 -2.22 -12.39
N ASN A 221 -3.41 -2.89 -13.02
CA ASN A 221 -3.53 -3.29 -14.43
C ASN A 221 -4.52 -4.45 -14.62
N GLU A 222 -4.70 -5.30 -13.60
CA GLU A 222 -5.60 -6.45 -13.61
C GLU A 222 -6.94 -6.14 -12.94
N ASN A 223 -6.94 -5.25 -11.96
CA ASN A 223 -8.11 -4.79 -11.21
C ASN A 223 -8.18 -3.26 -11.17
N PRO A 224 -8.59 -2.59 -12.27
CA PRO A 224 -8.58 -1.13 -12.33
C PRO A 224 -9.63 -0.45 -11.44
N ASP A 225 -10.76 -1.09 -11.16
CA ASP A 225 -11.97 -0.37 -10.72
C ASP A 225 -12.59 -0.87 -9.40
N THR A 226 -12.22 -2.07 -8.91
CA THR A 226 -12.88 -2.66 -7.73
C THR A 226 -12.01 -2.64 -6.48
N ILE A 227 -12.67 -2.56 -5.31
CA ILE A 227 -12.00 -2.78 -4.02
C ILE A 227 -11.74 -4.29 -3.88
N PRO A 228 -10.48 -4.71 -3.66
CA PRO A 228 -10.14 -6.12 -3.49
C PRO A 228 -10.75 -6.68 -2.20
N THR A 229 -11.46 -7.79 -2.30
CA THR A 229 -12.01 -8.54 -1.16
C THR A 229 -11.69 -10.02 -1.30
N CYS A 230 -11.58 -10.73 -0.18
CA CYS A 230 -11.47 -12.18 -0.14
C CYS A 230 -12.88 -12.78 -0.12
N ASN A 231 -13.28 -13.36 -1.22
CA ASN A 231 -14.58 -14.04 -1.37
C ASN A 231 -14.49 -15.50 -0.93
#